data_0d1e540557d864fb3c7d73159dc701bb
#
_entry.id   0d1e540557d864fb3c7d73159dc701bb
#
_cell.length_a   1.000
_cell.length_b   1.000
_cell.length_c   1.000
_cell.angle_alpha   90.00
_cell.angle_beta   90.00
_cell.angle_gamma   90.00
#
_symmetry.space_group_name_H-M   'P 1'
#
loop_
_entity.id
_entity.type
_entity.pdbx_description
1 polymer ?
#
loop_
_entity_poly.entity_id
_entity_poly.type
_entity_poly.pdbx_seq_one_letter_code
_entity_poly.pdbx_strand_id
1 'polypeptide(L)'
;MIATEVELDYKKSPVFQLADHSRVWIYQSNRPFSEREQIVLTSQINGFVYEWAAHGRDLLASGGVLFNQFIVLAVDEQQAGASGCSIDKSVNFMKDLAAQYEVSLFDRLTFTFLKDGQVETAKSSDFKRLFTEGAIASDTLVFDNLVNNVGDLRTAWLKPLALSWHKRFI
;
A
#
# COMPACT_ATOMS: atom_id res chain seq x y z
N MET A 1 5.61 -0.16 -22.73
CA MET A 1 6.54 0.12 -21.62
C MET A 1 6.92 -1.23 -21.00
N ILE A 2 8.19 -1.54 -20.95
CA ILE A 2 8.66 -2.75 -20.26
C ILE A 2 8.55 -2.46 -18.76
N ALA A 3 7.76 -3.26 -18.04
CA ALA A 3 7.69 -3.15 -16.59
C ALA A 3 9.09 -3.36 -16.01
N THR A 4 9.50 -2.50 -15.10
CA THR A 4 10.77 -2.65 -14.40
C THR A 4 10.73 -3.89 -13.50
N GLU A 5 11.86 -4.47 -13.20
CA GLU A 5 11.96 -5.63 -12.30
C GLU A 5 11.28 -5.35 -10.95
N VAL A 6 11.36 -4.10 -10.47
CA VAL A 6 10.70 -3.61 -9.26
C VAL A 6 9.18 -3.63 -9.39
N GLU A 7 8.63 -3.27 -10.58
CA GLU A 7 7.17 -3.28 -10.83
C GLU A 7 6.58 -4.69 -10.87
N LEU A 8 7.38 -5.68 -11.22
CA LEU A 8 6.93 -7.08 -11.28
C LEU A 8 7.07 -7.79 -9.92
N ASP A 9 8.05 -7.39 -9.11
CA ASP A 9 8.39 -8.09 -7.88
C ASP A 9 7.32 -7.95 -6.80
N TYR A 10 6.65 -6.79 -6.70
CA TYR A 10 5.63 -6.59 -5.68
C TYR A 10 4.43 -7.55 -5.83
N LYS A 11 4.14 -8.00 -7.06
CA LYS A 11 3.03 -8.93 -7.34
C LYS A 11 3.30 -10.36 -6.84
N LYS A 12 4.50 -10.64 -6.37
CA LYS A 12 4.84 -11.92 -5.72
C LYS A 12 4.35 -11.99 -4.27
N SER A 13 3.90 -10.85 -3.71
CA SER A 13 3.36 -10.81 -2.34
C SER A 13 2.19 -11.77 -2.17
N PRO A 14 2.07 -12.45 -1.01
CA PRO A 14 0.93 -13.31 -0.70
C PRO A 14 -0.44 -12.63 -0.79
N VAL A 15 -0.49 -11.30 -0.68
CA VAL A 15 -1.72 -10.52 -0.85
C VAL A 15 -2.39 -10.82 -2.20
N PHE A 16 -1.60 -11.02 -3.26
CA PHE A 16 -2.11 -11.29 -4.60
C PHE A 16 -2.59 -12.73 -4.81
N GLN A 17 -2.47 -13.59 -3.81
CA GLN A 17 -3.05 -14.94 -3.83
C GLN A 17 -4.53 -14.95 -3.45
N LEU A 18 -5.02 -13.88 -2.83
CA LEU A 18 -6.44 -13.72 -2.53
C LEU A 18 -7.23 -13.38 -3.80
N ALA A 19 -8.54 -13.69 -3.78
CA ALA A 19 -9.43 -13.39 -4.90
C ALA A 19 -9.50 -11.88 -5.17
N ASP A 20 -9.75 -11.50 -6.42
CA ASP A 20 -9.76 -10.10 -6.86
C ASP A 20 -10.75 -9.21 -6.10
N HIS A 21 -11.87 -9.78 -5.62
CA HIS A 21 -12.85 -9.05 -4.81
C HIS A 21 -12.40 -8.80 -3.37
N SER A 22 -11.31 -9.43 -2.92
CA SER A 22 -10.82 -9.28 -1.55
C SER A 22 -10.50 -7.82 -1.24
N ARG A 23 -10.92 -7.39 -0.07
CA ARG A 23 -10.74 -6.01 0.38
C ARG A 23 -9.29 -5.76 0.78
N VAL A 24 -8.76 -4.58 0.45
CA VAL A 24 -7.41 -4.18 0.83
C VAL A 24 -7.41 -2.84 1.58
N TRP A 25 -6.44 -2.71 2.49
CA TRP A 25 -6.09 -1.46 3.16
C TRP A 25 -4.61 -1.20 2.92
N ILE A 26 -4.30 -0.01 2.41
CA ILE A 26 -2.95 0.41 2.06
C ILE A 26 -2.49 1.48 3.03
N TYR A 27 -1.35 1.25 3.66
CA TYR A 27 -0.72 2.19 4.58
C TYR A 27 0.65 2.57 4.04
N GLN A 28 0.82 3.82 3.68
CA GLN A 28 2.06 4.36 3.13
C GLN A 28 2.94 4.88 4.24
N SER A 29 4.19 4.40 4.31
CA SER A 29 5.19 4.98 5.21
C SER A 29 5.81 6.24 4.59
N ASN A 30 6.16 7.19 5.44
CA ASN A 30 6.86 8.41 5.03
C ASN A 30 8.35 8.20 4.70
N ARG A 31 8.87 6.99 4.90
CA ARG A 31 10.22 6.57 4.51
C ARG A 31 10.24 5.08 4.17
N PRO A 32 11.23 4.61 3.38
CA PRO A 32 11.39 3.18 3.18
C PRO A 32 11.80 2.48 4.49
N PHE A 33 11.38 1.23 4.63
CA PHE A 33 11.86 0.34 5.69
C PHE A 33 13.19 -0.28 5.27
N SER A 34 14.15 -0.34 6.18
CA SER A 34 15.41 -1.04 5.95
C SER A 34 15.18 -2.56 5.80
N GLU A 35 16.16 -3.28 5.25
CA GLU A 35 16.06 -4.74 5.11
C GLU A 35 15.83 -5.42 6.46
N ARG A 36 16.50 -4.98 7.52
CA ARG A 36 16.30 -5.50 8.88
C ARG A 36 14.89 -5.22 9.40
N GLU A 37 14.42 -4.00 9.21
CA GLU A 37 13.06 -3.62 9.58
C GLU A 37 12.04 -4.48 8.84
N GLN A 38 12.23 -4.72 7.55
CA GLN A 38 11.30 -5.53 6.74
C GLN A 38 11.21 -6.97 7.24
N ILE A 39 12.31 -7.58 7.68
CA ILE A 39 12.30 -8.94 8.23
C ILE A 39 11.42 -9.00 9.48
N VAL A 40 11.63 -8.09 10.42
CA VAL A 40 10.85 -8.05 11.67
C VAL A 40 9.40 -7.67 11.38
N LEU A 41 9.20 -6.65 10.55
CA LEU A 41 7.87 -6.16 10.17
C LEU A 41 7.05 -7.24 9.47
N THR A 42 7.65 -7.99 8.55
CA THR A 42 6.98 -9.11 7.87
C THR A 42 6.52 -10.17 8.88
N SER A 43 7.35 -10.51 9.84
CA SER A 43 6.98 -11.44 10.90
C SER A 43 5.82 -10.91 11.75
N GLN A 44 5.84 -9.64 12.11
CA GLN A 44 4.76 -9.00 12.86
C GLN A 44 3.44 -8.98 12.06
N ILE A 45 3.50 -8.66 10.79
CA ILE A 45 2.32 -8.66 9.90
C ILE A 45 1.75 -10.07 9.79
N ASN A 46 2.59 -11.07 9.56
CA ASN A 46 2.16 -12.46 9.47
C ASN A 46 1.50 -12.94 10.76
N GLY A 47 2.06 -12.59 11.91
CA GLY A 47 1.47 -12.90 13.21
C GLY A 47 0.11 -12.25 13.42
N PHE A 48 0.00 -10.98 13.08
CA PHE A 48 -1.27 -10.26 13.16
C PHE A 48 -2.33 -10.86 12.24
N VAL A 49 -1.99 -11.14 10.99
CA VAL A 49 -2.90 -11.71 10.00
C VAL A 49 -3.38 -13.10 10.43
N TYR A 50 -2.50 -13.92 10.98
CA TYR A 50 -2.87 -15.24 11.51
C TYR A 50 -3.92 -15.14 12.62
N GLU A 51 -3.68 -14.27 13.60
CA GLU A 51 -4.61 -14.02 14.70
C GLU A 51 -5.92 -13.39 14.22
N TRP A 52 -5.82 -12.46 13.30
CA TRP A 52 -6.97 -11.77 12.71
C TRP A 52 -7.91 -12.75 11.99
N ALA A 53 -7.34 -13.67 11.21
CA ALA A 53 -8.08 -14.73 10.52
C ALA A 53 -8.71 -15.72 11.51
N ALA A 54 -7.99 -16.12 12.56
CA ALA A 54 -8.46 -17.09 13.56
C ALA A 54 -9.68 -16.59 14.34
N HIS A 55 -9.74 -15.28 14.65
CA HIS A 55 -10.85 -14.68 15.38
C HIS A 55 -12.05 -14.32 14.50
N GLY A 56 -11.87 -14.29 13.19
CA GLY A 56 -12.88 -13.87 12.20
C GLY A 56 -13.71 -14.99 11.61
N ARG A 57 -13.67 -16.23 12.11
CA ARG A 57 -14.40 -17.40 11.58
C ARG A 57 -14.28 -17.53 10.05
N ASP A 58 -13.33 -18.32 9.56
CA ASP A 58 -13.11 -18.59 8.14
C ASP A 58 -12.74 -17.37 7.30
N LEU A 59 -12.23 -16.32 7.95
CA LEU A 59 -11.70 -15.16 7.28
C LEU A 59 -10.38 -15.53 6.60
N LEU A 60 -10.32 -15.40 5.27
CA LEU A 60 -9.05 -15.48 4.55
C LEU A 60 -8.40 -14.11 4.57
N ALA A 61 -7.24 -14.01 5.20
CA ALA A 61 -6.52 -12.76 5.33
C ALA A 61 -5.06 -12.91 4.89
N SER A 62 -4.48 -11.83 4.44
CA SER A 62 -3.08 -11.74 4.07
C SER A 62 -2.55 -10.34 4.32
N GLY A 63 -1.25 -10.19 4.30
CA GLY A 63 -0.61 -8.89 4.41
C GLY A 63 0.85 -8.96 4.00
N GLY A 64 1.44 -7.82 3.74
CA GLY A 64 2.85 -7.75 3.37
C GLY A 64 3.34 -6.32 3.23
N VAL A 65 4.65 -6.21 3.05
CA VAL A 65 5.33 -4.96 2.73
C VAL A 65 5.58 -4.93 1.22
N LEU A 66 5.09 -3.88 0.56
CA LEU A 66 5.27 -3.68 -0.87
C LEU A 66 6.15 -2.46 -1.13
N PHE A 67 7.04 -2.55 -2.13
CA PHE A 67 7.97 -1.46 -2.48
C PHE A 67 8.78 -0.95 -1.30
N ASN A 68 9.04 -1.77 -0.30
CA ASN A 68 9.77 -1.42 0.91
C ASN A 68 9.18 -0.24 1.71
N GLN A 69 8.00 0.23 1.37
CA GLN A 69 7.44 1.47 1.92
C GLN A 69 5.93 1.41 2.21
N PHE A 70 5.24 0.40 1.70
CA PHE A 70 3.79 0.24 1.92
C PHE A 70 3.52 -1.01 2.74
N ILE A 71 2.62 -0.90 3.70
CA ILE A 71 2.04 -2.06 4.38
C ILE A 71 0.64 -2.25 3.81
N VAL A 72 0.36 -3.45 3.31
CA VAL A 72 -0.95 -3.79 2.75
C VAL A 72 -1.53 -4.95 3.53
N LEU A 73 -2.77 -4.79 3.96
CA LEU A 73 -3.60 -5.85 4.54
C LEU A 73 -4.73 -6.19 3.58
N ALA A 74 -5.07 -7.45 3.47
CA ALA A 74 -6.15 -7.91 2.59
C ALA A 74 -6.99 -8.98 3.27
N VAL A 75 -8.30 -8.97 2.98
CA VAL A 75 -9.27 -9.92 3.53
C VAL A 75 -10.25 -10.34 2.44
N ASP A 76 -10.43 -11.64 2.29
CA ASP A 76 -11.54 -12.20 1.52
C ASP A 76 -12.77 -12.29 2.44
N GLU A 77 -13.75 -11.44 2.19
CA GLU A 77 -14.99 -11.34 2.98
C GLU A 77 -16.12 -12.24 2.46
N GLN A 78 -15.85 -13.14 1.52
CA GLN A 78 -16.88 -13.92 0.86
C GLN A 78 -17.70 -14.82 1.82
N GLN A 79 -17.05 -15.32 2.89
CA GLN A 79 -17.70 -16.19 3.87
C GLN A 79 -18.09 -15.48 5.16
N ALA A 80 -17.37 -14.40 5.54
CA ALA A 80 -17.69 -13.58 6.69
C ALA A 80 -17.08 -12.19 6.49
N GLY A 81 -17.91 -11.15 6.60
CA GLY A 81 -17.43 -9.78 6.53
C GLY A 81 -16.52 -9.43 7.70
N ALA A 82 -15.50 -8.60 7.46
CA ALA A 82 -14.71 -8.01 8.53
C ALA A 82 -15.61 -7.12 9.39
N SER A 83 -15.73 -7.45 10.68
CA SER A 83 -16.52 -6.65 11.62
C SER A 83 -15.84 -5.31 11.91
N GLY A 84 -16.60 -4.33 12.44
CA GLY A 84 -16.04 -3.08 12.93
C GLY A 84 -14.92 -3.29 13.96
N CYS A 85 -15.08 -4.28 14.85
CA CYS A 85 -14.02 -4.66 15.80
C CYS A 85 -12.74 -5.17 15.11
N SER A 86 -12.87 -5.95 14.05
CA SER A 86 -11.72 -6.45 13.27
C SER A 86 -10.99 -5.32 12.57
N ILE A 87 -11.73 -4.37 12.00
CA ILE A 87 -11.16 -3.17 11.36
C ILE A 87 -10.43 -2.32 12.40
N ASP A 88 -11.03 -2.10 13.58
CA ASP A 88 -10.42 -1.34 14.68
C ASP A 88 -9.11 -1.99 15.17
N LYS A 89 -9.08 -3.31 15.25
CA LYS A 89 -7.86 -4.04 15.61
C LYS A 89 -6.76 -3.80 14.59
N SER A 90 -7.07 -3.79 13.29
CA SER A 90 -6.10 -3.52 12.24
C SER A 90 -5.56 -2.10 12.32
N VAL A 91 -6.41 -1.12 12.59
CA VAL A 91 -5.99 0.29 12.77
C VAL A 91 -5.08 0.43 13.99
N ASN A 92 -5.42 -0.21 15.11
CA ASN A 92 -4.60 -0.18 16.32
C ASN A 92 -3.25 -0.85 16.11
N PHE A 93 -3.22 -1.97 15.38
CA PHE A 93 -1.97 -2.62 14.99
C PHE A 93 -1.09 -1.67 14.16
N MET A 94 -1.65 -0.96 13.19
CA MET A 94 -0.92 0.02 12.39
C MET A 94 -0.40 1.19 13.23
N LYS A 95 -1.17 1.66 14.20
CA LYS A 95 -0.71 2.71 15.13
C LYS A 95 0.49 2.24 15.97
N ASP A 96 0.46 0.99 16.43
CA ASP A 96 1.57 0.40 17.18
C ASP A 96 2.83 0.27 16.32
N LEU A 97 2.68 -0.17 15.06
CA LEU A 97 3.79 -0.22 14.12
C LEU A 97 4.36 1.16 13.82
N ALA A 98 3.50 2.15 13.60
CA ALA A 98 3.92 3.53 13.36
C ALA A 98 4.78 4.06 14.52
N ALA A 99 4.38 3.79 15.75
CA ALA A 99 5.14 4.17 16.95
C ALA A 99 6.46 3.39 17.05
N GLN A 100 6.43 2.08 16.82
CA GLN A 100 7.61 1.23 16.93
C GLN A 100 8.70 1.61 15.93
N TYR A 101 8.31 1.87 14.68
CA TYR A 101 9.25 2.20 13.60
C TYR A 101 9.49 3.70 13.43
N GLU A 102 8.85 4.51 14.25
CA GLU A 102 8.93 5.99 14.17
C GLU A 102 8.60 6.49 12.75
N VAL A 103 7.51 5.99 12.17
CA VAL A 103 7.01 6.37 10.85
C VAL A 103 5.58 6.90 10.92
N SER A 104 5.20 7.68 9.93
CA SER A 104 3.81 8.04 9.68
C SER A 104 3.20 7.03 8.70
N LEU A 105 2.04 6.47 9.03
CA LEU A 105 1.30 5.53 8.19
C LEU A 105 -0.09 6.02 7.79
N PHE A 106 -0.51 7.19 8.27
CA PHE A 106 -1.86 7.73 8.08
C PHE A 106 -1.89 9.06 7.34
N ASP A 107 -0.75 9.54 6.84
CA ASP A 107 -0.67 10.77 6.07
C ASP A 107 -1.24 10.55 4.66
N ARG A 108 -2.28 11.31 4.31
CA ARG A 108 -2.94 11.27 2.99
C ARG A 108 -2.56 12.45 2.10
N LEU A 109 -1.74 13.37 2.59
CA LEU A 109 -1.33 14.57 1.87
C LEU A 109 0.08 14.46 1.28
N THR A 110 0.73 13.32 1.47
CA THR A 110 1.98 12.96 0.80
C THR A 110 1.67 11.93 -0.28
N PHE A 111 2.06 12.24 -1.51
CA PHE A 111 1.86 11.38 -2.66
C PHE A 111 3.14 10.62 -3.00
N THR A 112 2.98 9.43 -3.54
CA THR A 112 4.11 8.55 -3.87
C THR A 112 4.06 8.22 -5.36
N PHE A 113 5.23 8.21 -5.98
CA PHE A 113 5.39 7.94 -7.41
C PHE A 113 6.70 7.20 -7.67
N LEU A 114 6.81 6.61 -8.86
CA LEU A 114 8.04 5.97 -9.31
C LEU A 114 8.81 6.93 -10.22
N LYS A 115 10.09 7.10 -9.94
CA LYS A 115 11.03 7.81 -10.78
C LYS A 115 12.30 6.98 -10.94
N ASP A 116 12.63 6.65 -12.18
CA ASP A 116 13.80 5.81 -12.51
C ASP A 116 13.83 4.49 -11.70
N GLY A 117 12.67 3.87 -11.50
CA GLY A 117 12.51 2.63 -10.73
C GLY A 117 12.61 2.80 -9.22
N GLN A 118 12.72 4.02 -8.73
CA GLN A 118 12.77 4.34 -7.29
C GLN A 118 11.45 4.93 -6.82
N VAL A 119 11.06 4.56 -5.60
CA VAL A 119 9.90 5.16 -4.94
C VAL A 119 10.30 6.51 -4.37
N GLU A 120 9.60 7.55 -4.80
CA GLU A 120 9.76 8.90 -4.28
C GLU A 120 8.44 9.43 -3.72
N THR A 121 8.53 10.34 -2.78
CA THR A 121 7.37 10.99 -2.16
C THR A 121 7.46 12.49 -2.27
N ALA A 122 6.31 13.14 -2.37
CA ALA A 122 6.20 14.59 -2.32
C ALA A 122 4.87 15.00 -1.67
N LYS A 123 4.87 16.13 -1.01
CA LYS A 123 3.62 16.70 -0.49
C LYS A 123 2.70 17.09 -1.64
N SER A 124 1.40 16.93 -1.44
CA SER A 124 0.39 17.33 -2.43
C SER A 124 0.55 18.80 -2.84
N SER A 125 0.94 19.67 -1.91
CA SER A 125 1.19 21.10 -2.17
C SER A 125 2.37 21.36 -3.12
N ASP A 126 3.29 20.41 -3.29
CA ASP A 126 4.46 20.54 -4.16
C ASP A 126 4.24 19.95 -5.55
N PHE A 127 3.15 19.20 -5.77
CA PHE A 127 2.93 18.44 -7.00
C PHE A 127 2.86 19.32 -8.23
N LYS A 128 2.18 20.47 -8.15
CA LYS A 128 2.08 21.41 -9.27
C LYS A 128 3.45 21.97 -9.65
N ARG A 129 4.27 22.32 -8.67
CA ARG A 129 5.63 22.81 -8.89
C ARG A 129 6.49 21.74 -9.56
N LEU A 130 6.47 20.51 -9.05
CA LEU A 130 7.22 19.38 -9.61
C LEU A 130 6.82 19.11 -11.07
N PHE A 131 5.54 19.20 -11.39
CA PHE A 131 5.05 19.04 -12.75
C PHE A 131 5.54 20.18 -13.65
N THR A 132 5.46 21.42 -13.21
CA THR A 132 5.90 22.59 -13.95
C THR A 132 7.41 22.57 -14.22
N GLU A 133 8.19 22.09 -13.26
CA GLU A 133 9.64 21.96 -13.38
C GLU A 133 10.08 20.73 -14.19
N GLY A 134 9.14 19.85 -14.55
CA GLY A 134 9.43 18.63 -15.31
C GLY A 134 9.99 17.48 -14.47
N ALA A 135 9.98 17.59 -13.13
CA ALA A 135 10.39 16.51 -12.23
C ALA A 135 9.41 15.33 -12.27
N ILE A 136 8.14 15.62 -12.49
CA ILE A 136 7.09 14.65 -12.80
C ILE A 136 6.38 15.07 -14.09
N ALA A 137 5.78 14.10 -14.78
CA ALA A 137 5.09 14.32 -16.06
C ALA A 137 3.77 13.55 -16.10
N SER A 138 3.02 13.71 -17.16
CA SER A 138 1.73 13.04 -17.35
C SER A 138 1.82 11.52 -17.34
N ASP A 139 2.95 10.97 -17.75
CA ASP A 139 3.22 9.53 -17.79
C ASP A 139 3.96 9.00 -16.54
N THR A 140 4.29 9.87 -15.60
CA THR A 140 4.88 9.44 -14.32
C THR A 140 3.91 8.50 -13.61
N LEU A 141 4.41 7.31 -13.20
CA LEU A 141 3.59 6.34 -12.48
C LEU A 141 3.41 6.78 -11.03
N VAL A 142 2.17 6.95 -10.62
CA VAL A 142 1.78 7.31 -9.26
C VAL A 142 1.06 6.14 -8.59
N PHE A 143 1.13 6.08 -7.26
CA PHE A 143 0.44 5.07 -6.46
C PHE A 143 -0.93 5.58 -6.05
N ASP A 144 -1.98 4.97 -6.60
CA ASP A 144 -3.36 5.28 -6.24
C ASP A 144 -3.79 4.49 -5.00
N ASN A 145 -3.51 5.04 -3.82
CA ASN A 145 -3.83 4.40 -2.56
C ASN A 145 -5.33 4.39 -2.22
N LEU A 146 -6.19 4.86 -3.12
CA LEU A 146 -7.65 4.75 -2.98
C LEU A 146 -8.18 3.41 -3.49
N VAL A 147 -7.37 2.60 -4.17
CA VAL A 147 -7.78 1.25 -4.53
C VAL A 147 -8.10 0.45 -3.26
N ASN A 148 -9.15 -0.36 -3.30
CA ASN A 148 -9.70 -1.01 -2.11
C ASN A 148 -9.97 -2.51 -2.28
N ASN A 149 -9.51 -3.11 -3.37
CA ASN A 149 -9.62 -4.55 -3.61
C ASN A 149 -8.35 -5.07 -4.30
N VAL A 150 -8.14 -6.38 -4.25
CA VAL A 150 -6.94 -7.03 -4.78
C VAL A 150 -6.86 -6.88 -6.30
N GLY A 151 -7.98 -6.96 -7.01
CA GLY A 151 -8.00 -6.79 -8.46
C GLY A 151 -7.47 -5.42 -8.88
N ASP A 152 -7.96 -4.36 -8.26
CA ASP A 152 -7.49 -2.98 -8.51
C ASP A 152 -6.07 -2.75 -8.00
N LEU A 153 -5.68 -3.37 -6.90
CA LEU A 153 -4.30 -3.33 -6.43
C LEU A 153 -3.35 -3.89 -7.49
N ARG A 154 -3.77 -4.95 -8.19
CA ARG A 154 -3.00 -5.59 -9.25
C ARG A 154 -2.87 -4.74 -10.51
N THR A 155 -3.95 -4.09 -10.93
CA THR A 155 -4.06 -3.49 -12.27
C THR A 155 -4.16 -1.96 -12.26
N ALA A 156 -4.52 -1.35 -11.15
CA ALA A 156 -4.87 0.07 -11.08
C ALA A 156 -4.19 0.85 -9.93
N TRP A 157 -3.38 0.21 -9.12
CA TRP A 157 -2.63 0.90 -8.06
C TRP A 157 -1.55 1.79 -8.63
N LEU A 158 -0.69 1.25 -9.50
CA LEU A 158 0.27 2.02 -10.27
C LEU A 158 -0.35 2.42 -11.60
N LYS A 159 -0.41 3.71 -11.88
CA LYS A 159 -0.96 4.25 -13.13
C LYS A 159 -0.31 5.59 -13.48
N PRO A 160 -0.32 5.98 -14.75
CA PRO A 160 0.13 7.30 -15.17
C PRO A 160 -0.63 8.43 -14.45
N LEU A 161 0.09 9.48 -14.09
CA LEU A 161 -0.48 10.66 -13.43
C LEU A 161 -1.71 11.20 -14.15
N ALA A 162 -1.68 11.24 -15.48
CA ALA A 162 -2.80 11.71 -16.30
C ALA A 162 -4.09 10.88 -16.14
N LEU A 163 -3.97 9.63 -15.71
CA LEU A 163 -5.10 8.71 -15.50
C LEU A 163 -5.49 8.59 -14.03
N SER A 164 -4.79 9.28 -13.14
CA SER A 164 -5.03 9.23 -11.70
C SER A 164 -5.74 10.49 -11.21
N TRP A 165 -6.45 10.36 -10.10
CA TRP A 165 -7.04 11.50 -9.39
C TRP A 165 -6.00 12.56 -8.97
N HIS A 166 -4.72 12.19 -8.87
CA HIS A 166 -3.62 13.11 -8.55
C HIS A 166 -3.51 14.27 -9.55
N LYS A 167 -4.03 14.12 -10.77
CA LYS A 167 -4.05 15.18 -11.79
C LYS A 167 -4.74 16.48 -11.33
N ARG A 168 -5.55 16.41 -10.26
CA ARG A 168 -6.18 17.59 -9.67
C ARG A 168 -5.19 18.54 -9.02
N PHE A 169 -3.99 18.07 -8.77
CA PHE A 169 -2.94 18.80 -8.06
C PHE A 169 -1.86 19.39 -8.97
N ILE A 170 -2.02 19.27 -10.29
CA ILE A 170 -1.10 19.80 -11.28
C ILE A 170 -1.73 20.87 -12.16
#